data_0fb481cede19667564e98819b60b3545
#
_entry.id   0fb481cede19667564e98819b60b3545
#
_cell.length_a   1.000
_cell.length_b   1.000
_cell.length_c   1.000
_cell.angle_alpha   90.00
_cell.angle_beta   90.00
_cell.angle_gamma   90.00
#
_symmetry.space_group_name_H-M   'P 1'
#
loop_
_entity.id
_entity.type
_entity.pdbx_description
1 polymer ?
#
loop_
_entity_poly.entity_id
_entity_poly.type
_entity_poly.pdbx_seq_one_letter_code
_entity_poly.pdbx_strand_id
1 'polypeptide(L)'
;MNFPFYIAKRYLLSKKSHNAINIISGVSVCGVAIATAALVCILSVFNGFQDMVAGLFTTMDPQLKVVPTVGKFMAADAKELKALKTDADIAICTETLEDQALLMINNRQVMATVKGVEDSFEELTGINNILIGEGVFELHADVIDYGILGANLLMQLGLGADFDDPIQVYAPRKGERIDLNDPRESLNQEELYSPKVGFMVKQNKYDAQYVITNIAFARRLFEREGEVSAIELKVRNGADVGKVKARLREMLGEKYLVKDRYEQQEDTFKIMQIEKLISYIFLTFILMIACFNIIGSLSMLIIDKKQDAITLRNLGANEHQISSIFMMEGRMISLLGAVIGISIGLLLCWLQQEFGLIRFGDSEGSYIINAYPVGVRVWDVVLVFVTVIAVGFLSVWYPVRRLSRKYTKN
;
A
#
# COMPACT_ATOMS: atom_id res chain seq x y z
N MET A 1 3.12 -23.50 41.64
CA MET A 1 2.25 -22.29 41.45
C MET A 1 3.02 -21.08 41.98
N ASN A 2 3.25 -20.05 41.14
CA ASN A 2 3.95 -18.84 41.63
C ASN A 2 3.03 -18.06 42.57
N PHE A 3 3.43 -17.93 43.83
CA PHE A 3 2.70 -17.21 44.90
C PHE A 3 2.19 -15.82 44.47
N PRO A 4 2.98 -14.94 43.83
CA PRO A 4 2.52 -13.65 43.37
C PRO A 4 1.37 -13.73 42.36
N PHE A 5 1.42 -14.69 41.43
CA PHE A 5 0.37 -14.89 40.41
C PHE A 5 -0.97 -15.32 41.03
N TYR A 6 -0.93 -16.22 42.02
CA TYR A 6 -2.14 -16.68 42.69
C TYR A 6 -2.87 -15.54 43.39
N ILE A 7 -2.13 -14.69 44.10
CA ILE A 7 -2.70 -13.55 44.83
C ILE A 7 -3.20 -12.47 43.84
N ALA A 8 -2.42 -12.12 42.83
CA ALA A 8 -2.82 -11.15 41.81
C ALA A 8 -4.12 -11.57 41.10
N LYS A 9 -4.25 -12.85 40.72
CA LYS A 9 -5.48 -13.39 40.13
C LYS A 9 -6.69 -13.25 41.04
N ARG A 10 -6.47 -13.50 42.34
CA ARG A 10 -7.55 -13.40 43.36
C ARG A 10 -7.96 -11.94 43.58
N TYR A 11 -7.03 -11.00 43.58
CA TYR A 11 -7.34 -9.56 43.67
C TYR A 11 -8.15 -9.08 42.50
N LEU A 12 -7.80 -9.44 41.28
CA LEU A 12 -8.51 -9.04 40.04
C LEU A 12 -9.94 -9.62 39.97
N LEU A 13 -10.16 -10.86 40.45
CA LEU A 13 -11.42 -11.59 40.31
C LEU A 13 -12.28 -11.64 41.58
N SER A 14 -11.86 -11.01 42.69
CA SER A 14 -12.56 -11.09 43.97
C SER A 14 -13.84 -10.26 43.98
N LYS A 15 -14.97 -10.91 44.23
CA LYS A 15 -16.31 -10.28 44.37
C LYS A 15 -16.53 -9.51 45.66
N LYS A 16 -15.64 -9.61 46.68
CA LYS A 16 -15.87 -9.10 48.04
C LYS A 16 -15.10 -7.83 48.40
N SER A 17 -14.31 -7.27 47.50
CA SER A 17 -13.55 -6.02 47.70
C SER A 17 -14.30 -4.84 47.05
N HIS A 18 -14.33 -3.69 47.72
CA HIS A 18 -15.04 -2.45 47.39
C HIS A 18 -15.23 -2.21 45.87
N ASN A 19 -16.49 -2.01 45.46
CA ASN A 19 -16.90 -1.84 44.04
C ASN A 19 -16.05 -0.83 43.23
N ALA A 20 -15.49 0.19 43.89
CA ALA A 20 -14.73 1.24 43.23
C ALA A 20 -13.43 0.75 42.54
N ILE A 21 -12.68 -0.16 43.18
CA ILE A 21 -11.38 -0.64 42.66
C ILE A 21 -11.59 -1.53 41.44
N ASN A 22 -12.59 -2.43 41.51
CA ASN A 22 -12.94 -3.30 40.37
C ASN A 22 -13.42 -2.49 39.17
N ILE A 23 -14.16 -1.38 39.41
CA ILE A 23 -14.58 -0.46 38.35
C ILE A 23 -13.37 0.21 37.71
N ILE A 24 -12.42 0.75 38.49
CA ILE A 24 -11.24 1.44 38.02
C ILE A 24 -10.34 0.47 37.23
N SER A 25 -10.14 -0.76 37.70
CA SER A 25 -9.40 -1.79 36.96
C SER A 25 -10.13 -2.19 35.69
N GLY A 26 -11.46 -2.29 35.69
CA GLY A 26 -12.31 -2.54 34.53
C GLY A 26 -12.18 -1.45 33.50
N VAL A 27 -12.21 -0.17 33.90
CA VAL A 27 -12.00 0.98 33.00
C VAL A 27 -10.62 0.93 32.35
N SER A 28 -9.58 0.51 33.10
CA SER A 28 -8.24 0.35 32.57
C SER A 28 -8.17 -0.76 31.52
N VAL A 29 -8.81 -1.92 31.76
CA VAL A 29 -8.91 -3.01 30.78
C VAL A 29 -9.66 -2.55 29.54
N CYS A 30 -10.79 -1.85 29.69
CA CYS A 30 -11.57 -1.31 28.58
C CYS A 30 -10.75 -0.31 27.74
N GLY A 31 -10.02 0.61 28.38
CA GLY A 31 -9.16 1.58 27.69
C GLY A 31 -8.10 0.90 26.83
N VAL A 32 -7.41 -0.09 27.39
CA VAL A 32 -6.41 -0.88 26.63
C VAL A 32 -7.08 -1.69 25.52
N ALA A 33 -8.24 -2.30 25.79
CA ALA A 33 -8.97 -3.09 24.80
C ALA A 33 -9.42 -2.24 23.60
N ILE A 34 -9.97 -1.06 23.85
CA ILE A 34 -10.38 -0.13 22.79
C ILE A 34 -9.18 0.31 21.94
N ALA A 35 -8.08 0.72 22.57
CA ALA A 35 -6.87 1.12 21.87
C ALA A 35 -6.28 -0.05 21.05
N THR A 36 -6.30 -1.26 21.59
CA THR A 36 -5.83 -2.46 20.90
C THR A 36 -6.73 -2.82 19.71
N ALA A 37 -8.05 -2.75 19.89
CA ALA A 37 -9.01 -2.99 18.81
C ALA A 37 -8.83 -1.98 17.67
N ALA A 38 -8.63 -0.70 18.01
CA ALA A 38 -8.36 0.35 17.02
C ALA A 38 -7.06 0.07 16.23
N LEU A 39 -5.98 -0.36 16.91
CA LEU A 39 -4.73 -0.78 16.26
C LEU A 39 -4.96 -1.91 15.25
N VAL A 40 -5.67 -2.97 15.65
CA VAL A 40 -5.97 -4.10 14.76
C VAL A 40 -6.81 -3.64 13.56
N CYS A 41 -7.87 -2.89 13.79
CA CYS A 41 -8.77 -2.42 12.73
C CYS A 41 -8.03 -1.54 11.70
N ILE A 42 -7.27 -0.54 12.17
CA ILE A 42 -6.59 0.41 11.26
C ILE A 42 -5.49 -0.28 10.47
N LEU A 43 -4.66 -1.12 11.09
CA LEU A 43 -3.65 -1.88 10.35
C LEU A 43 -4.29 -2.83 9.32
N SER A 44 -5.41 -3.46 9.66
CA SER A 44 -6.15 -4.33 8.73
C SER A 44 -6.77 -3.55 7.57
N VAL A 45 -7.24 -2.33 7.79
CA VAL A 45 -7.72 -1.43 6.74
C VAL A 45 -6.59 -1.05 5.79
N PHE A 46 -5.41 -0.66 6.30
CA PHE A 46 -4.26 -0.38 5.44
C PHE A 46 -3.84 -1.58 4.60
N ASN A 47 -3.85 -2.79 5.16
CA ASN A 47 -3.57 -4.00 4.39
C ASN A 47 -4.63 -4.23 3.31
N GLY A 48 -5.92 -4.05 3.64
CA GLY A 48 -7.00 -4.17 2.67
C GLY A 48 -6.86 -3.19 1.51
N PHE A 49 -6.47 -1.94 1.79
CA PHE A 49 -6.14 -0.97 0.75
C PHE A 49 -4.94 -1.39 -0.10
N GLN A 50 -3.87 -1.91 0.51
CA GLN A 50 -2.72 -2.42 -0.25
C GLN A 50 -3.13 -3.58 -1.17
N ASP A 51 -3.93 -4.53 -0.67
CA ASP A 51 -4.41 -5.67 -1.45
C ASP A 51 -5.37 -5.22 -2.56
N MET A 52 -6.20 -4.20 -2.30
CA MET A 52 -7.06 -3.57 -3.29
C MET A 52 -6.24 -2.90 -4.40
N VAL A 53 -5.26 -2.06 -4.06
CA VAL A 53 -4.39 -1.41 -5.04
C VAL A 53 -3.61 -2.44 -5.84
N ALA A 54 -3.15 -3.53 -5.20
CA ALA A 54 -2.53 -4.65 -5.89
C ALA A 54 -3.50 -5.37 -6.84
N GLY A 55 -4.78 -5.48 -6.47
CA GLY A 55 -5.83 -6.02 -7.34
C GLY A 55 -6.21 -5.11 -8.51
N LEU A 56 -5.86 -3.83 -8.43
CA LEU A 56 -6.01 -2.85 -9.52
C LEU A 56 -4.85 -2.90 -10.53
N PHE A 57 -3.87 -3.80 -10.38
CA PHE A 57 -2.92 -4.03 -11.45
C PHE A 57 -3.68 -4.40 -12.71
N THR A 58 -3.53 -3.55 -13.69
CA THR A 58 -4.34 -3.61 -14.90
C THR A 58 -3.65 -4.42 -15.96
N THR A 59 -4.40 -4.63 -17.01
CA THR A 59 -3.90 -5.07 -18.29
C THR A 59 -2.69 -4.25 -18.80
N MET A 60 -2.56 -2.99 -18.35
CA MET A 60 -1.47 -2.08 -18.71
C MET A 60 -0.16 -2.31 -17.92
N ASP A 61 -0.21 -3.09 -16.83
CA ASP A 61 0.95 -3.37 -15.98
C ASP A 61 1.53 -4.75 -16.33
N PRO A 62 2.69 -4.83 -17.01
CA PRO A 62 3.30 -6.11 -17.38
C PRO A 62 3.77 -6.88 -16.13
N GLN A 63 3.90 -8.21 -16.25
CA GLN A 63 4.37 -9.05 -15.14
C GLN A 63 5.78 -8.66 -14.69
N LEU A 64 6.66 -8.37 -15.65
CA LEU A 64 8.00 -7.84 -15.40
C LEU A 64 8.28 -6.70 -16.38
N LYS A 65 8.97 -5.66 -15.91
CA LYS A 65 9.40 -4.50 -16.69
C LYS A 65 10.90 -4.28 -16.45
N VAL A 66 11.69 -4.24 -17.52
CA VAL A 66 13.11 -3.95 -17.48
C VAL A 66 13.31 -2.49 -17.85
N VAL A 67 13.95 -1.73 -16.96
CA VAL A 67 14.24 -0.30 -17.15
C VAL A 67 15.72 -0.01 -16.86
N PRO A 68 16.31 1.06 -17.41
CA PRO A 68 17.68 1.42 -17.08
C PRO A 68 17.80 1.87 -15.62
N THR A 69 18.94 1.59 -14.98
CA THR A 69 19.24 2.06 -13.60
C THR A 69 19.50 3.56 -13.58
N VAL A 70 20.10 4.10 -14.63
CA VAL A 70 20.42 5.53 -14.76
C VAL A 70 19.81 6.07 -16.05
N GLY A 71 19.13 7.20 -15.94
CA GLY A 71 18.43 7.83 -17.07
C GLY A 71 17.06 7.26 -17.31
N LYS A 72 16.43 7.65 -18.45
CA LYS A 72 15.07 7.26 -18.81
C LYS A 72 15.05 6.28 -19.99
N PHE A 73 16.11 6.27 -20.80
CA PHE A 73 16.18 5.52 -22.04
C PHE A 73 17.42 4.62 -22.07
N MET A 74 17.34 3.53 -22.78
CA MET A 74 18.41 2.55 -23.01
C MET A 74 18.43 2.10 -24.47
N ALA A 75 19.61 1.68 -24.96
CA ALA A 75 19.76 1.15 -26.31
C ALA A 75 19.04 -0.21 -26.44
N ALA A 76 18.11 -0.32 -27.38
CA ALA A 76 17.33 -1.55 -27.60
C ALA A 76 18.20 -2.72 -28.10
N ASP A 77 19.32 -2.43 -28.76
CA ASP A 77 20.20 -3.40 -29.39
C ASP A 77 21.25 -4.01 -28.47
N ALA A 78 21.27 -3.63 -27.18
CA ALA A 78 22.21 -4.17 -26.20
C ALA A 78 22.14 -5.71 -26.13
N LYS A 79 23.30 -6.37 -26.08
CA LYS A 79 23.40 -7.84 -26.10
C LYS A 79 22.58 -8.50 -25.00
N GLU A 80 22.62 -7.91 -23.80
CA GLU A 80 21.93 -8.37 -22.61
C GLU A 80 20.41 -8.34 -22.82
N LEU A 81 19.90 -7.30 -23.47
CA LEU A 81 18.48 -7.13 -23.75
C LEU A 81 17.98 -8.05 -24.88
N LYS A 82 18.82 -8.30 -25.89
CA LYS A 82 18.50 -9.29 -26.96
C LYS A 82 18.37 -10.71 -26.41
N ALA A 83 19.13 -11.05 -25.37
CA ALA A 83 19.04 -12.36 -24.70
C ALA A 83 17.64 -12.60 -24.06
N LEU A 84 16.91 -11.54 -23.68
CA LEU A 84 15.55 -11.67 -23.15
C LEU A 84 14.57 -12.24 -24.17
N LYS A 85 14.71 -11.90 -25.46
CA LYS A 85 13.85 -12.39 -26.55
C LYS A 85 14.00 -13.90 -26.80
N THR A 86 15.11 -14.52 -26.35
CA THR A 86 15.40 -15.95 -26.51
C THR A 86 15.30 -16.75 -25.21
N ASP A 87 14.91 -16.12 -24.12
CA ASP A 87 14.81 -16.78 -22.81
C ASP A 87 13.63 -17.77 -22.78
N ALA A 88 13.90 -19.01 -22.28
CA ALA A 88 12.92 -20.09 -22.29
C ALA A 88 11.68 -19.85 -21.40
N ASP A 89 11.82 -19.05 -20.33
CA ASP A 89 10.74 -18.76 -19.38
C ASP A 89 9.94 -17.51 -19.76
N ILE A 90 10.38 -16.77 -20.78
CA ILE A 90 9.67 -15.60 -21.29
C ILE A 90 8.76 -16.02 -22.44
N ALA A 91 7.48 -15.70 -22.33
CA ALA A 91 6.50 -15.96 -23.37
C ALA A 91 6.46 -14.83 -24.39
N ILE A 92 6.48 -13.59 -23.92
CA ILE A 92 6.40 -12.37 -24.76
C ILE A 92 7.38 -11.35 -24.22
N CYS A 93 8.11 -10.73 -25.14
CA CYS A 93 9.07 -9.65 -24.87
C CYS A 93 8.78 -8.51 -25.83
N THR A 94 8.37 -7.37 -25.32
CA THR A 94 7.94 -6.21 -26.10
C THR A 94 8.76 -4.98 -25.74
N GLU A 95 9.25 -4.26 -26.73
CA GLU A 95 9.91 -2.96 -26.57
C GLU A 95 8.88 -1.87 -26.39
N THR A 96 9.12 -0.95 -25.45
CA THR A 96 8.25 0.20 -25.23
C THR A 96 9.05 1.48 -25.12
N LEU A 97 8.52 2.54 -25.71
CA LEU A 97 9.07 3.89 -25.61
C LEU A 97 7.98 4.84 -25.13
N GLU A 98 8.15 5.35 -23.89
CA GLU A 98 7.16 6.25 -23.31
C GLU A 98 7.80 7.57 -22.85
N ASP A 99 7.20 8.69 -23.24
CA ASP A 99 7.52 10.02 -22.75
C ASP A 99 6.29 10.93 -22.78
N GLN A 100 6.42 12.10 -22.16
CA GLN A 100 5.35 13.10 -22.13
C GLN A 100 5.32 13.92 -23.42
N ALA A 101 4.12 14.18 -23.91
CA ALA A 101 3.85 15.02 -25.07
C ALA A 101 2.60 15.87 -24.83
N LEU A 102 2.50 16.98 -25.57
CA LEU A 102 1.33 17.83 -25.58
C LEU A 102 0.42 17.40 -26.73
N LEU A 103 -0.79 17.00 -26.42
CA LEU A 103 -1.84 16.73 -27.40
C LEU A 103 -2.64 17.99 -27.65
N MET A 104 -2.91 18.29 -28.90
CA MET A 104 -3.70 19.45 -29.31
C MET A 104 -4.72 19.07 -30.38
N ILE A 105 -5.98 19.43 -30.15
CA ILE A 105 -7.07 19.30 -31.12
C ILE A 105 -8.17 20.34 -30.83
N ASN A 106 -8.76 20.94 -31.87
CA ASN A 106 -9.90 21.87 -31.74
C ASN A 106 -9.73 22.92 -30.64
N ASN A 107 -8.56 23.55 -30.54
CA ASN A 107 -8.21 24.53 -29.51
C ASN A 107 -8.17 24.01 -28.05
N ARG A 108 -8.22 22.69 -27.84
CA ARG A 108 -7.97 22.05 -26.55
C ARG A 108 -6.57 21.47 -26.53
N GLN A 109 -5.94 21.53 -25.36
CA GLN A 109 -4.60 21.01 -25.15
C GLN A 109 -4.52 20.25 -23.82
N VAL A 110 -3.87 19.11 -23.84
CA VAL A 110 -3.71 18.25 -22.67
C VAL A 110 -2.31 17.61 -22.71
N MET A 111 -1.60 17.61 -21.57
CA MET A 111 -0.36 16.83 -21.43
C MET A 111 -0.70 15.36 -21.23
N ALA A 112 -0.09 14.49 -22.04
CA ALA A 112 -0.28 13.05 -21.94
C ALA A 112 1.03 12.30 -22.08
N THR A 113 1.06 11.08 -21.61
CA THR A 113 2.15 10.12 -21.83
C THR A 113 1.85 9.35 -23.10
N VAL A 114 2.67 9.56 -24.12
CA VAL A 114 2.62 8.77 -25.35
C VAL A 114 3.46 7.52 -25.16
N LYS A 115 2.82 6.35 -25.21
CA LYS A 115 3.44 5.05 -25.09
C LYS A 115 3.44 4.35 -26.45
N GLY A 116 4.61 4.37 -27.10
CA GLY A 116 4.86 3.60 -28.31
C GLY A 116 5.15 2.15 -27.96
N VAL A 117 4.45 1.23 -28.61
CA VAL A 117 4.55 -0.22 -28.37
C VAL A 117 4.70 -0.98 -29.67
N GLU A 118 5.24 -2.21 -29.59
CA GLU A 118 5.25 -3.16 -30.71
C GLU A 118 3.90 -3.88 -30.82
N ASP A 119 3.60 -4.52 -31.94
CA ASP A 119 2.35 -5.27 -32.17
C ASP A 119 2.16 -6.42 -31.14
N SER A 120 3.26 -6.97 -30.64
CA SER A 120 3.24 -7.99 -29.57
C SER A 120 2.64 -7.51 -28.24
N PHE A 121 2.41 -6.21 -28.09
CA PHE A 121 1.79 -5.63 -26.90
C PHE A 121 0.35 -6.11 -26.68
N GLU A 122 -0.38 -6.39 -27.77
CA GLU A 122 -1.73 -6.96 -27.70
C GLU A 122 -1.75 -8.30 -26.95
N GLU A 123 -0.83 -9.21 -27.33
CA GLU A 123 -0.71 -10.53 -26.69
C GLU A 123 -0.14 -10.45 -25.26
N LEU A 124 0.72 -9.46 -25.01
CA LEU A 124 1.32 -9.25 -23.67
C LEU A 124 0.24 -8.84 -22.66
N THR A 125 -0.63 -7.92 -23.02
CA THR A 125 -1.55 -7.24 -22.11
C THR A 125 -2.97 -7.77 -22.18
N GLY A 126 -3.41 -8.34 -23.30
CA GLY A 126 -4.84 -8.65 -23.53
C GLY A 126 -5.70 -7.39 -23.60
N ILE A 127 -5.17 -6.33 -24.21
CA ILE A 127 -5.77 -4.98 -24.28
C ILE A 127 -7.18 -4.98 -24.85
N ASN A 128 -7.52 -5.94 -25.70
CA ASN A 128 -8.86 -6.08 -26.30
C ASN A 128 -10.00 -6.14 -25.27
N ASN A 129 -9.71 -6.59 -24.05
CA ASN A 129 -10.71 -6.68 -22.98
C ASN A 129 -11.09 -5.33 -22.38
N ILE A 130 -10.33 -4.28 -22.67
CA ILE A 130 -10.51 -2.93 -22.11
C ILE A 130 -10.76 -1.87 -23.18
N LEU A 131 -10.88 -2.28 -24.45
CA LEU A 131 -11.23 -1.37 -25.54
C LEU A 131 -12.69 -0.90 -25.41
N ILE A 132 -12.91 0.34 -25.81
CA ILE A 132 -14.21 0.99 -25.94
C ILE A 132 -14.34 1.59 -27.34
N GLY A 133 -15.49 1.43 -27.99
CA GLY A 133 -15.75 1.88 -29.37
C GLY A 133 -16.05 0.72 -30.32
N GLU A 134 -16.09 0.99 -31.60
CA GLU A 134 -16.52 0.04 -32.64
C GLU A 134 -15.35 -0.54 -33.48
N GLY A 135 -14.12 -0.07 -33.24
CA GLY A 135 -12.93 -0.51 -33.99
C GLY A 135 -12.22 -1.70 -33.31
N VAL A 136 -10.99 -1.93 -33.77
CA VAL A 136 -10.09 -2.98 -33.25
C VAL A 136 -8.77 -2.36 -32.79
N PHE A 137 -7.97 -3.15 -32.03
CA PHE A 137 -6.62 -2.71 -31.65
C PHE A 137 -5.72 -2.69 -32.89
N GLU A 138 -5.54 -1.53 -33.44
CA GLU A 138 -4.68 -1.28 -34.61
C GLU A 138 -3.84 -0.02 -34.33
N LEU A 139 -2.52 -0.14 -34.47
CA LEU A 139 -1.58 0.94 -34.15
C LEU A 139 -1.12 1.71 -35.38
N HIS A 140 -1.23 1.14 -36.59
CA HIS A 140 -0.86 1.76 -37.86
C HIS A 140 -1.53 1.07 -39.01
N ALA A 141 -1.78 1.82 -40.07
CA ALA A 141 -2.18 1.30 -41.38
C ALA A 141 -1.44 2.08 -42.49
N ASP A 142 -0.62 1.39 -43.27
CA ASP A 142 0.27 1.96 -44.27
C ASP A 142 1.10 3.16 -43.75
N VAL A 143 0.66 4.37 -44.04
CA VAL A 143 1.35 5.64 -43.68
C VAL A 143 0.66 6.34 -42.52
N ILE A 144 -0.44 5.79 -41.99
CA ILE A 144 -1.26 6.42 -40.96
C ILE A 144 -0.92 5.79 -39.60
N ASP A 145 -0.55 6.63 -38.63
CA ASP A 145 -0.33 6.20 -37.24
C ASP A 145 -1.60 6.44 -36.42
N TYR A 146 -2.01 5.43 -35.70
CA TYR A 146 -3.19 5.50 -34.85
C TYR A 146 -2.83 5.75 -33.39
N GLY A 147 -3.68 6.53 -32.72
CA GLY A 147 -3.60 6.79 -31.28
C GLY A 147 -4.81 6.23 -30.55
N ILE A 148 -4.59 5.27 -29.65
CA ILE A 148 -5.62 4.72 -28.79
C ILE A 148 -5.54 5.45 -27.46
N LEU A 149 -6.52 6.33 -27.19
CA LEU A 149 -6.54 7.20 -26.03
C LEU A 149 -7.34 6.58 -24.87
N GLY A 150 -6.95 6.90 -23.65
CA GLY A 150 -7.75 6.57 -22.48
C GLY A 150 -9.07 7.33 -22.47
N ALA A 151 -10.12 6.71 -21.91
CA ALA A 151 -11.49 7.23 -21.92
C ALA A 151 -11.61 8.65 -21.33
N ASN A 152 -10.94 8.91 -20.20
CA ASN A 152 -10.96 10.21 -19.57
C ASN A 152 -10.15 11.25 -20.36
N LEU A 153 -9.11 10.83 -21.08
CA LEU A 153 -8.32 11.70 -21.95
C LEU A 153 -9.15 12.14 -23.18
N LEU A 154 -9.91 11.22 -23.76
CA LEU A 154 -10.87 11.55 -24.81
C LEU A 154 -11.89 12.59 -24.33
N MET A 155 -12.46 12.40 -23.14
CA MET A 155 -13.40 13.38 -22.55
C MET A 155 -12.75 14.75 -22.30
N GLN A 156 -11.50 14.82 -21.84
CA GLN A 156 -10.76 16.08 -21.63
C GLN A 156 -10.56 16.82 -22.97
N LEU A 157 -10.26 16.10 -24.03
CA LEU A 157 -10.12 16.65 -25.37
C LEU A 157 -11.48 16.93 -26.03
N GLY A 158 -12.60 16.47 -25.42
CA GLY A 158 -13.96 16.61 -25.96
C GLY A 158 -14.21 15.77 -27.20
N LEU A 159 -13.59 14.60 -27.25
CA LEU A 159 -13.64 13.67 -28.38
C LEU A 159 -14.43 12.41 -27.99
N GLY A 160 -15.00 11.76 -29.01
CA GLY A 160 -15.38 10.35 -29.00
C GLY A 160 -14.20 9.47 -29.37
N ALA A 161 -14.38 8.16 -29.27
CA ALA A 161 -13.35 7.21 -29.72
C ALA A 161 -13.15 7.24 -31.26
N ASP A 162 -14.10 7.74 -31.98
CA ASP A 162 -14.21 7.83 -33.46
C ASP A 162 -13.95 9.25 -33.97
N PHE A 163 -13.00 9.98 -33.40
CA PHE A 163 -12.68 11.34 -33.86
C PHE A 163 -12.15 11.35 -35.29
N ASP A 164 -12.61 12.35 -36.11
CA ASP A 164 -12.29 12.46 -37.52
C ASP A 164 -11.02 13.27 -37.79
N ASP A 165 -10.82 14.36 -37.03
CA ASP A 165 -9.65 15.23 -37.21
C ASP A 165 -8.43 14.64 -36.48
N PRO A 166 -7.22 14.69 -37.09
CA PRO A 166 -6.01 14.19 -36.44
C PRO A 166 -5.64 15.01 -35.18
N ILE A 167 -5.18 14.31 -34.15
CA ILE A 167 -4.61 14.94 -32.96
C ILE A 167 -3.17 15.33 -33.28
N GLN A 168 -2.86 16.61 -33.11
CA GLN A 168 -1.49 17.12 -33.20
C GLN A 168 -0.75 16.78 -31.89
N VAL A 169 0.40 16.12 -32.02
CA VAL A 169 1.21 15.70 -30.89
C VAL A 169 2.54 16.43 -30.93
N TYR A 170 2.84 17.15 -29.85
CA TYR A 170 4.08 17.94 -29.73
C TYR A 170 4.96 17.38 -28.64
N ALA A 171 6.25 17.18 -28.95
CA ALA A 171 7.26 16.77 -27.99
C ALA A 171 8.53 17.61 -28.11
N PRO A 172 9.25 17.90 -27.00
CA PRO A 172 10.52 18.61 -27.07
C PRO A 172 11.55 17.82 -27.88
N ARG A 173 12.32 18.51 -28.70
CA ARG A 173 13.46 17.93 -29.44
C ARG A 173 14.53 17.42 -28.48
N LYS A 174 15.20 16.35 -28.87
CA LYS A 174 16.22 15.71 -28.06
C LYS A 174 17.42 16.67 -27.83
N GLY A 175 17.66 17.01 -26.55
CA GLY A 175 18.81 17.84 -26.16
C GLY A 175 18.64 19.34 -26.33
N GLU A 176 17.52 19.80 -26.82
CA GLU A 176 17.21 21.23 -26.92
C GLU A 176 16.40 21.72 -25.71
N ARG A 177 16.59 23.00 -25.39
CA ARG A 177 15.73 23.70 -24.41
C ARG A 177 14.62 24.38 -25.19
N ILE A 178 13.40 24.33 -24.67
CA ILE A 178 12.29 25.04 -25.29
C ILE A 178 12.57 26.53 -25.31
N ASP A 179 12.67 27.11 -26.50
CA ASP A 179 12.76 28.56 -26.66
C ASP A 179 11.37 29.16 -26.44
N LEU A 180 11.24 29.98 -25.41
CA LEU A 180 9.98 30.63 -25.06
C LEU A 180 9.56 31.70 -26.07
N ASN A 181 10.49 32.19 -26.93
CA ASN A 181 10.16 33.18 -27.98
C ASN A 181 9.59 32.51 -29.23
N ASP A 182 10.08 31.33 -29.59
CA ASP A 182 9.52 30.51 -30.65
C ASP A 182 9.45 29.02 -30.25
N PRO A 183 8.42 28.63 -29.48
CA PRO A 183 8.30 27.26 -28.98
C PRO A 183 8.16 26.22 -30.12
N ARG A 184 7.69 26.63 -31.32
CA ARG A 184 7.43 25.68 -32.42
C ARG A 184 8.72 25.13 -33.02
N GLU A 185 9.80 25.92 -33.07
CA GLU A 185 11.09 25.44 -33.59
C GLU A 185 11.74 24.41 -32.65
N SER A 186 11.43 24.48 -31.36
CA SER A 186 11.97 23.58 -30.34
C SER A 186 11.15 22.30 -30.14
N LEU A 187 10.04 22.13 -30.86
CA LEU A 187 9.14 20.99 -30.71
C LEU A 187 9.08 20.17 -32.01
N ASN A 188 9.07 18.86 -31.86
CA ASN A 188 8.65 17.97 -32.90
C ASN A 188 7.13 17.90 -32.93
N GLN A 189 6.57 17.80 -34.13
CA GLN A 189 5.14 17.68 -34.33
C GLN A 189 4.86 16.46 -35.20
N GLU A 190 3.93 15.63 -34.76
CA GLU A 190 3.41 14.46 -35.45
C GLU A 190 1.88 14.41 -35.33
N GLU A 191 1.22 13.60 -36.16
CA GLU A 191 -0.24 13.48 -36.17
C GLU A 191 -0.70 12.06 -35.83
N LEU A 192 -1.70 11.95 -34.97
CA LEU A 192 -2.34 10.68 -34.63
C LEU A 192 -3.80 10.69 -35.06
N TYR A 193 -4.22 9.62 -35.71
CA TYR A 193 -5.57 9.40 -36.14
C TYR A 193 -6.31 8.41 -35.26
N SER A 194 -7.63 8.39 -35.32
CA SER A 194 -8.46 7.45 -34.56
C SER A 194 -8.53 6.08 -35.24
N PRO A 195 -8.29 4.98 -34.51
CA PRO A 195 -8.65 3.64 -34.95
C PRO A 195 -10.11 3.28 -34.58
N LYS A 196 -10.93 4.27 -34.22
CA LYS A 196 -12.32 4.16 -33.71
C LYS A 196 -12.46 3.41 -32.41
N VAL A 197 -11.37 3.31 -31.65
CA VAL A 197 -11.35 2.76 -30.28
C VAL A 197 -10.54 3.63 -29.34
N GLY A 198 -10.94 3.65 -28.08
CA GLY A 198 -10.16 4.07 -26.95
C GLY A 198 -10.02 2.92 -25.98
N PHE A 199 -9.43 3.15 -24.81
CA PHE A 199 -9.36 2.14 -23.75
C PHE A 199 -9.88 2.69 -22.43
N MET A 200 -10.39 1.79 -21.58
CA MET A 200 -10.85 2.11 -20.23
C MET A 200 -10.38 1.04 -19.24
N VAL A 201 -9.46 1.43 -18.37
CA VAL A 201 -8.87 0.56 -17.31
C VAL A 201 -9.55 0.80 -15.97
N LYS A 202 -10.36 1.85 -15.87
CA LYS A 202 -10.95 2.39 -14.62
C LYS A 202 -9.90 2.87 -13.61
N GLN A 203 -8.75 3.30 -14.08
CA GLN A 203 -7.72 3.98 -13.31
C GLN A 203 -7.39 5.33 -13.95
N ASN A 204 -7.55 6.40 -13.16
CA ASN A 204 -7.37 7.77 -13.66
C ASN A 204 -5.95 8.01 -14.23
N LYS A 205 -4.94 7.35 -13.67
CA LYS A 205 -3.56 7.43 -14.17
C LYS A 205 -3.44 7.04 -15.64
N TYR A 206 -4.07 5.93 -16.04
CA TYR A 206 -4.04 5.45 -17.41
C TYR A 206 -5.12 6.11 -18.26
N ASP A 207 -6.35 6.14 -17.76
CA ASP A 207 -7.50 6.62 -18.53
C ASP A 207 -7.44 8.12 -18.86
N ALA A 208 -6.76 8.94 -18.03
CA ALA A 208 -6.67 10.38 -18.20
C ALA A 208 -5.33 10.88 -18.77
N GLN A 209 -4.31 10.02 -18.85
CA GLN A 209 -2.96 10.48 -19.17
C GLN A 209 -2.25 9.68 -20.26
N TYR A 210 -2.78 8.54 -20.72
CA TYR A 210 -2.05 7.69 -21.67
C TYR A 210 -2.67 7.67 -23.06
N VAL A 211 -1.77 7.67 -24.04
CA VAL A 211 -2.04 7.37 -25.46
C VAL A 211 -1.14 6.20 -25.85
N ILE A 212 -1.71 5.16 -26.40
CA ILE A 212 -0.99 4.01 -26.94
C ILE A 212 -0.89 4.19 -28.46
N THR A 213 0.29 4.02 -29.02
CA THR A 213 0.56 4.14 -30.45
C THR A 213 1.68 3.21 -30.88
N ASN A 214 2.02 3.19 -32.14
CA ASN A 214 3.14 2.44 -32.70
C ASN A 214 4.49 2.96 -32.16
N ILE A 215 5.41 2.05 -31.86
CA ILE A 215 6.76 2.40 -31.38
C ILE A 215 7.56 3.22 -32.39
N ALA A 216 7.36 3.01 -33.71
CA ALA A 216 8.01 3.80 -34.74
C ALA A 216 7.56 5.27 -34.71
N PHE A 217 6.27 5.51 -34.47
CA PHE A 217 5.75 6.87 -34.23
C PHE A 217 6.43 7.53 -33.02
N ALA A 218 6.47 6.83 -31.89
CA ALA A 218 7.09 7.38 -30.68
C ALA A 218 8.59 7.67 -30.89
N ARG A 219 9.31 6.82 -31.62
CA ARG A 219 10.71 7.04 -31.97
C ARG A 219 10.93 8.30 -32.80
N ARG A 220 10.06 8.56 -33.81
CA ARG A 220 10.11 9.80 -34.58
C ARG A 220 9.78 11.01 -33.73
N LEU A 221 8.67 10.96 -32.99
CA LEU A 221 8.21 12.06 -32.14
C LEU A 221 9.26 12.52 -31.12
N PHE A 222 9.90 11.57 -30.44
CA PHE A 222 10.87 11.85 -29.38
C PHE A 222 12.34 11.89 -29.86
N GLU A 223 12.61 11.71 -31.16
CA GLU A 223 13.97 11.59 -31.72
C GLU A 223 14.82 10.54 -31.01
N ARG A 224 14.25 9.34 -30.80
CA ARG A 224 14.86 8.24 -30.04
C ARG A 224 15.03 6.96 -30.87
N GLU A 225 15.64 7.11 -32.06
CA GLU A 225 15.95 5.96 -32.91
C GLU A 225 16.85 4.95 -32.18
N GLY A 226 16.44 3.68 -32.17
CA GLY A 226 17.17 2.59 -31.51
C GLY A 226 17.21 2.64 -29.98
N GLU A 227 16.51 3.59 -29.36
CA GLU A 227 16.34 3.66 -27.89
C GLU A 227 14.94 3.19 -27.47
N VAL A 228 14.85 2.69 -26.24
CA VAL A 228 13.60 2.30 -25.58
C VAL A 228 13.59 2.80 -24.13
N SER A 229 12.41 3.05 -23.58
CA SER A 229 12.26 3.40 -22.16
C SER A 229 12.18 2.16 -21.27
N ALA A 230 11.63 1.08 -21.79
CA ALA A 230 11.50 -0.19 -21.10
C ALA A 230 11.37 -1.37 -22.06
N ILE A 231 11.62 -2.57 -21.52
CA ILE A 231 11.21 -3.83 -22.12
C ILE A 231 10.20 -4.48 -21.19
N GLU A 232 9.02 -4.77 -21.72
CA GLU A 232 7.92 -5.38 -20.99
C GLU A 232 7.85 -6.87 -21.29
N LEU A 233 7.70 -7.68 -20.21
CA LEU A 233 7.83 -9.11 -20.30
C LEU A 233 6.59 -9.81 -19.73
N LYS A 234 6.14 -10.86 -20.43
CA LYS A 234 5.18 -11.85 -19.94
C LYS A 234 5.88 -13.15 -19.70
N VAL A 235 5.82 -13.66 -18.49
CA VAL A 235 6.40 -14.94 -18.10
C VAL A 235 5.51 -16.07 -18.62
N ARG A 236 6.12 -17.18 -19.04
CA ARG A 236 5.40 -18.35 -19.54
C ARG A 236 4.54 -18.99 -18.45
N ASN A 237 3.36 -19.46 -18.81
CA ASN A 237 2.45 -20.11 -17.88
C ASN A 237 3.14 -21.31 -17.18
N GLY A 238 3.09 -21.29 -15.84
CA GLY A 238 3.73 -22.31 -15.00
C GLY A 238 5.13 -21.95 -14.48
N ALA A 239 5.79 -20.91 -14.99
CA ALA A 239 7.03 -20.41 -14.43
C ALA A 239 6.75 -19.43 -13.27
N ASP A 240 7.59 -19.48 -12.24
CA ASP A 240 7.50 -18.61 -11.07
C ASP A 240 8.12 -17.24 -11.39
N VAL A 241 7.27 -16.20 -11.41
CA VAL A 241 7.69 -14.82 -11.74
C VAL A 241 8.81 -14.32 -10.83
N GLY A 242 8.80 -14.70 -9.54
CA GLY A 242 9.85 -14.30 -8.59
C GLY A 242 11.20 -14.92 -8.90
N LYS A 243 11.22 -16.20 -9.28
CA LYS A 243 12.47 -16.90 -9.68
C LYS A 243 13.02 -16.36 -11.01
N VAL A 244 12.12 -16.15 -11.99
CA VAL A 244 12.50 -15.54 -13.28
C VAL A 244 13.09 -14.15 -13.05
N LYS A 245 12.43 -13.31 -12.24
CA LYS A 245 12.93 -11.97 -11.87
C LYS A 245 14.33 -12.02 -11.24
N ALA A 246 14.55 -12.91 -10.27
CA ALA A 246 15.86 -13.04 -9.61
C ALA A 246 16.97 -13.42 -10.61
N ARG A 247 16.69 -14.39 -11.48
CA ARG A 247 17.61 -14.83 -12.54
C ARG A 247 17.90 -13.72 -13.55
N LEU A 248 16.85 -12.98 -14.00
CA LEU A 248 17.03 -11.87 -14.93
C LEU A 248 17.84 -10.73 -14.32
N ARG A 249 17.67 -10.44 -13.02
CA ARG A 249 18.51 -9.45 -12.31
C ARG A 249 19.99 -9.84 -12.30
N GLU A 250 20.28 -11.11 -12.06
CA GLU A 250 21.66 -11.61 -12.09
C GLU A 250 22.25 -11.53 -13.51
N MET A 251 21.48 -11.90 -14.54
CA MET A 251 21.89 -11.85 -15.95
C MET A 251 22.12 -10.43 -16.46
N LEU A 252 21.26 -9.48 -16.11
CA LEU A 252 21.30 -8.10 -16.61
C LEU A 252 22.25 -7.19 -15.79
N GLY A 253 22.64 -7.61 -14.59
CA GLY A 253 23.56 -6.88 -13.71
C GLY A 253 23.02 -5.53 -13.23
N GLU A 254 23.93 -4.63 -12.83
CA GLU A 254 23.56 -3.34 -12.22
C GLU A 254 23.10 -2.27 -13.21
N LYS A 255 23.23 -2.51 -14.51
CA LYS A 255 22.84 -1.54 -15.56
C LYS A 255 21.34 -1.43 -15.72
N TYR A 256 20.60 -2.49 -15.39
CA TYR A 256 19.17 -2.59 -15.61
C TYR A 256 18.45 -3.04 -14.33
N LEU A 257 17.28 -2.48 -14.11
CA LEU A 257 16.37 -2.87 -13.03
C LEU A 257 15.24 -3.72 -13.60
N VAL A 258 15.07 -4.93 -13.05
CA VAL A 258 13.92 -5.77 -13.36
C VAL A 258 12.88 -5.54 -12.27
N LYS A 259 11.78 -4.89 -12.64
CA LYS A 259 10.68 -4.52 -11.74
C LYS A 259 9.48 -5.45 -11.95
N ASP A 260 8.94 -6.00 -10.86
CA ASP A 260 7.62 -6.63 -10.88
C ASP A 260 6.50 -5.58 -10.79
N ARG A 261 5.23 -6.01 -10.83
CA ARG A 261 4.07 -5.13 -10.76
C ARG A 261 4.07 -4.22 -9.52
N TYR A 262 4.50 -4.74 -8.37
CA TYR A 262 4.58 -3.96 -7.13
C TYR A 262 5.67 -2.89 -7.21
N GLU A 263 6.82 -3.22 -7.74
CA GLU A 263 7.95 -2.31 -7.89
C GLU A 263 7.73 -1.27 -9.02
N GLN A 264 6.87 -1.57 -10.00
CA GLN A 264 6.48 -0.60 -11.03
C GLN A 264 5.64 0.54 -10.45
N GLN A 265 4.92 0.29 -9.34
CA GLN A 265 4.13 1.28 -8.60
C GLN A 265 4.74 1.58 -7.22
N GLU A 266 6.06 1.48 -7.11
CA GLU A 266 6.83 1.61 -5.87
C GLU A 266 6.47 2.88 -5.08
N ASP A 267 6.29 4.01 -5.75
CA ASP A 267 5.95 5.28 -5.10
C ASP A 267 4.62 5.21 -4.37
N THR A 268 3.59 4.62 -4.99
CA THR A 268 2.28 4.43 -4.37
C THR A 268 2.37 3.51 -3.16
N PHE A 269 3.06 2.37 -3.29
CA PHE A 269 3.22 1.42 -2.19
C PHE A 269 4.08 1.97 -1.07
N LYS A 270 5.14 2.74 -1.37
CA LYS A 270 5.96 3.42 -0.36
C LYS A 270 5.15 4.43 0.44
N ILE A 271 4.34 5.25 -0.22
CA ILE A 271 3.46 6.21 0.45
C ILE A 271 2.51 5.46 1.41
N MET A 272 1.86 4.40 0.95
CA MET A 272 0.95 3.60 1.79
C MET A 272 1.68 2.95 2.98
N GLN A 273 2.92 2.49 2.80
CA GLN A 273 3.73 1.95 3.89
C GLN A 273 4.08 3.02 4.93
N ILE A 274 4.43 4.23 4.47
CA ILE A 274 4.72 5.36 5.35
C ILE A 274 3.47 5.77 6.13
N GLU A 275 2.31 5.88 5.47
CA GLU A 275 1.03 6.17 6.11
C GLU A 275 0.64 5.11 7.16
N LYS A 276 0.82 3.83 6.84
CA LYS A 276 0.63 2.72 7.78
C LYS A 276 1.54 2.87 9.01
N LEU A 277 2.82 3.19 8.80
CA LEU A 277 3.79 3.39 9.88
C LEU A 277 3.41 4.58 10.77
N ILE A 278 3.07 5.72 10.15
CA ILE A 278 2.63 6.92 10.88
C ILE A 278 1.39 6.60 11.72
N SER A 279 0.38 5.95 11.14
CA SER A 279 -0.84 5.56 11.85
C SER A 279 -0.54 4.61 13.02
N TYR A 280 0.35 3.65 12.83
CA TYR A 280 0.79 2.75 13.89
C TYR A 280 1.46 3.50 15.04
N ILE A 281 2.33 4.48 14.76
CA ILE A 281 2.99 5.32 15.77
C ILE A 281 1.96 6.14 16.54
N PHE A 282 1.04 6.81 15.85
CA PHE A 282 -0.03 7.60 16.48
C PHE A 282 -0.91 6.75 17.39
N LEU A 283 -1.34 5.58 16.92
CA LEU A 283 -2.18 4.69 17.70
C LEU A 283 -1.42 4.08 18.89
N THR A 284 -0.13 3.81 18.75
CA THR A 284 0.72 3.38 19.86
C THR A 284 0.85 4.50 20.90
N PHE A 285 0.89 5.76 20.47
CA PHE A 285 0.86 6.89 21.39
C PHE A 285 -0.49 6.99 22.13
N ILE A 286 -1.61 6.79 21.44
CA ILE A 286 -2.95 6.71 22.07
C ILE A 286 -3.01 5.55 23.07
N LEU A 287 -2.46 4.38 22.72
CA LEU A 287 -2.33 3.24 23.62
C LEU A 287 -1.51 3.60 24.87
N MET A 288 -0.42 4.35 24.70
CA MET A 288 0.40 4.83 25.81
C MET A 288 -0.42 5.72 26.77
N ILE A 289 -1.24 6.62 26.23
CA ILE A 289 -2.17 7.45 27.01
C ILE A 289 -3.19 6.56 27.74
N ALA A 290 -3.78 5.56 27.08
CA ALA A 290 -4.69 4.62 27.71
C ALA A 290 -4.01 3.85 28.85
N CYS A 291 -2.73 3.55 28.75
CA CYS A 291 -1.96 2.90 29.81
C CYS A 291 -1.70 3.78 31.05
N PHE A 292 -1.85 5.13 30.95
CA PHE A 292 -1.83 5.97 32.14
C PHE A 292 -2.98 5.64 33.11
N ASN A 293 -4.11 5.16 32.61
CA ASN A 293 -5.20 4.68 33.47
C ASN A 293 -4.77 3.47 34.30
N ILE A 294 -3.88 2.61 33.80
CA ILE A 294 -3.30 1.49 34.56
C ILE A 294 -2.46 2.03 35.72
N ILE A 295 -1.69 3.10 35.51
CA ILE A 295 -0.87 3.72 36.56
C ILE A 295 -1.77 4.23 37.70
N GLY A 296 -2.86 4.92 37.36
CA GLY A 296 -3.84 5.40 38.35
C GLY A 296 -4.52 4.27 39.11
N SER A 297 -4.99 3.25 38.38
CA SER A 297 -5.61 2.06 38.92
C SER A 297 -4.70 1.32 39.88
N LEU A 298 -3.47 1.02 39.49
CA LEU A 298 -2.48 0.35 40.33
C LEU A 298 -2.07 1.18 41.54
N SER A 299 -1.94 2.49 41.39
CA SER A 299 -1.62 3.38 42.50
C SER A 299 -2.70 3.34 43.59
N MET A 300 -3.97 3.41 43.18
CA MET A 300 -5.12 3.31 44.09
C MET A 300 -5.19 1.94 44.74
N LEU A 301 -4.98 0.89 43.97
CA LEU A 301 -4.97 -0.49 44.47
C LEU A 301 -3.87 -0.73 45.52
N ILE A 302 -2.63 -0.24 45.29
CA ILE A 302 -1.53 -0.33 46.24
C ILE A 302 -1.88 0.35 47.56
N ILE A 303 -2.57 1.49 47.53
CA ILE A 303 -3.01 2.23 48.72
C ILE A 303 -4.08 1.44 49.48
N ASP A 304 -5.09 0.94 48.78
CA ASP A 304 -6.19 0.18 49.38
C ASP A 304 -5.72 -1.15 50.00
N LYS A 305 -4.81 -1.85 49.32
CA LYS A 305 -4.25 -3.13 49.74
C LYS A 305 -3.04 -3.02 50.70
N LYS A 306 -2.80 -1.82 51.24
CA LYS A 306 -1.68 -1.58 52.16
C LYS A 306 -1.73 -2.51 53.38
N GLN A 307 -2.92 -2.72 54.00
CA GLN A 307 -3.09 -3.61 55.15
C GLN A 307 -2.79 -5.07 54.80
N ASP A 308 -3.26 -5.53 53.64
CA ASP A 308 -2.97 -6.88 53.14
C ASP A 308 -1.46 -7.07 52.92
N ALA A 309 -0.77 -6.05 52.36
CA ALA A 309 0.67 -6.07 52.15
C ALA A 309 1.45 -6.14 53.47
N ILE A 310 1.01 -5.42 54.53
CA ILE A 310 1.60 -5.49 55.88
C ILE A 310 1.40 -6.88 56.48
N THR A 311 0.21 -7.45 56.34
CA THR A 311 -0.08 -8.82 56.83
C THR A 311 0.80 -9.85 56.13
N LEU A 312 0.95 -9.76 54.79
CA LEU A 312 1.85 -10.65 54.06
C LEU A 312 3.32 -10.52 54.48
N ARG A 313 3.77 -9.29 54.79
CA ARG A 313 5.11 -9.04 55.32
C ARG A 313 5.30 -9.69 56.70
N ASN A 314 4.32 -9.56 57.58
CA ASN A 314 4.36 -10.19 58.93
C ASN A 314 4.35 -11.72 58.86
N LEU A 315 3.80 -12.29 57.78
CA LEU A 315 3.85 -13.72 57.44
C LEU A 315 5.16 -14.14 56.76
N GLY A 316 6.13 -13.22 56.56
CA GLY A 316 7.45 -13.53 56.05
C GLY A 316 7.64 -13.23 54.54
N ALA A 317 6.69 -12.59 53.87
CA ALA A 317 6.87 -12.18 52.49
C ALA A 317 7.89 -11.04 52.39
N ASN A 318 8.86 -11.16 51.48
CA ASN A 318 9.84 -10.10 51.24
C ASN A 318 9.29 -8.99 50.30
N GLU A 319 9.95 -7.82 50.30
CA GLU A 319 9.54 -6.66 49.51
C GLU A 319 9.41 -6.97 48.00
N HIS A 320 10.29 -7.83 47.47
CA HIS A 320 10.27 -8.24 46.10
C HIS A 320 9.03 -9.07 45.74
N GLN A 321 8.59 -9.95 46.64
CA GLN A 321 7.38 -10.75 46.45
C GLN A 321 6.13 -9.88 46.47
N ILE A 322 6.03 -8.91 47.37
CA ILE A 322 4.91 -7.97 47.48
C ILE A 322 4.86 -7.08 46.22
N SER A 323 6.00 -6.53 45.79
CA SER A 323 6.09 -5.76 44.55
C SER A 323 5.70 -6.58 43.30
N SER A 324 6.10 -7.87 43.29
CA SER A 324 5.76 -8.78 42.17
C SER A 324 4.26 -9.06 42.07
N ILE A 325 3.50 -9.04 43.19
CA ILE A 325 2.04 -9.19 43.18
C ILE A 325 1.39 -8.06 42.38
N PHE A 326 1.72 -6.80 42.70
CA PHE A 326 1.17 -5.63 42.00
C PHE A 326 1.65 -5.55 40.53
N MET A 327 2.90 -5.95 40.29
CA MET A 327 3.43 -6.01 38.91
C MET A 327 2.69 -7.08 38.07
N MET A 328 2.38 -8.23 38.69
CA MET A 328 1.63 -9.28 37.98
C MET A 328 0.20 -8.86 37.70
N GLU A 329 -0.44 -8.11 38.60
CA GLU A 329 -1.80 -7.59 38.40
C GLU A 329 -1.85 -6.61 37.19
N GLY A 330 -0.93 -5.64 37.10
CA GLY A 330 -0.85 -4.75 35.95
C GLY A 330 -0.58 -5.49 34.63
N ARG A 331 0.25 -6.54 34.67
CA ARG A 331 0.45 -7.41 33.49
C ARG A 331 -0.84 -8.14 33.10
N MET A 332 -1.61 -8.61 34.08
CA MET A 332 -2.90 -9.26 33.79
C MET A 332 -3.91 -8.29 33.19
N ILE A 333 -3.97 -7.04 33.69
CA ILE A 333 -4.82 -5.99 33.07
C ILE A 333 -4.44 -5.76 31.61
N SER A 334 -3.14 -5.59 31.33
CA SER A 334 -2.65 -5.40 29.96
C SER A 334 -2.92 -6.61 29.06
N LEU A 335 -2.72 -7.83 29.58
CA LEU A 335 -2.97 -9.06 28.84
C LEU A 335 -4.46 -9.25 28.52
N LEU A 336 -5.33 -9.02 29.50
CA LEU A 336 -6.77 -9.10 29.29
C LEU A 336 -7.24 -8.04 28.30
N GLY A 337 -6.76 -6.79 28.44
CA GLY A 337 -7.04 -5.72 27.49
C GLY A 337 -6.58 -6.07 26.08
N ALA A 338 -5.37 -6.62 25.93
CA ALA A 338 -4.85 -7.06 24.63
C ALA A 338 -5.71 -8.17 24.00
N VAL A 339 -6.03 -9.22 24.75
CA VAL A 339 -6.82 -10.36 24.24
C VAL A 339 -8.24 -9.91 23.86
N ILE A 340 -8.91 -9.17 24.72
CA ILE A 340 -10.25 -8.64 24.45
C ILE A 340 -10.22 -7.69 23.27
N GLY A 341 -9.25 -6.77 23.22
CA GLY A 341 -9.12 -5.80 22.14
C GLY A 341 -8.84 -6.45 20.78
N ILE A 342 -7.91 -7.43 20.75
CA ILE A 342 -7.66 -8.21 19.51
C ILE A 342 -8.92 -8.97 19.09
N SER A 343 -9.61 -9.61 20.02
CA SER A 343 -10.84 -10.36 19.69
C SER A 343 -11.93 -9.45 19.12
N ILE A 344 -12.13 -8.28 19.72
CA ILE A 344 -13.10 -7.28 19.22
C ILE A 344 -12.63 -6.73 17.86
N GLY A 345 -11.36 -6.38 17.71
CA GLY A 345 -10.80 -5.87 16.46
C GLY A 345 -10.95 -6.87 15.32
N LEU A 346 -10.61 -8.15 15.55
CA LEU A 346 -10.77 -9.22 14.57
C LEU A 346 -12.25 -9.46 14.22
N LEU A 347 -13.14 -9.42 15.21
CA LEU A 347 -14.58 -9.54 14.99
C LEU A 347 -15.11 -8.40 14.11
N LEU A 348 -14.70 -7.15 14.38
CA LEU A 348 -15.09 -6.00 13.57
C LEU A 348 -14.54 -6.10 12.15
N CYS A 349 -13.29 -6.52 11.97
CA CYS A 349 -12.70 -6.76 10.67
C CYS A 349 -13.45 -7.85 9.89
N TRP A 350 -13.81 -8.96 10.54
CA TRP A 350 -14.59 -10.03 9.94
C TRP A 350 -16.00 -9.56 9.54
N LEU A 351 -16.69 -8.82 10.43
CA LEU A 351 -18.00 -8.24 10.12
C LEU A 351 -17.94 -7.29 8.92
N GLN A 352 -16.89 -6.49 8.82
CA GLN A 352 -16.70 -5.59 7.69
C GLN A 352 -16.44 -6.36 6.39
N GLN A 353 -15.65 -7.44 6.41
CA GLN A 353 -15.40 -8.28 5.23
C GLN A 353 -16.65 -8.99 4.73
N GLU A 354 -17.48 -9.52 5.65
CA GLU A 354 -18.66 -10.30 5.29
C GLU A 354 -19.86 -9.42 4.91
N PHE A 355 -20.12 -8.38 5.69
CA PHE A 355 -21.34 -7.57 5.54
C PHE A 355 -21.11 -6.21 4.88
N GLY A 356 -19.85 -5.75 4.73
CA GLY A 356 -19.56 -4.45 4.13
C GLY A 356 -20.27 -3.30 4.85
N LEU A 357 -20.19 -3.26 6.19
CA LEU A 357 -20.92 -2.29 7.02
C LEU A 357 -20.60 -0.83 6.67
N ILE A 358 -19.32 -0.56 6.36
CA ILE A 358 -18.85 0.76 5.93
C ILE A 358 -18.68 0.71 4.42
N ARG A 359 -19.47 1.53 3.70
CA ARG A 359 -19.47 1.61 2.23
C ARG A 359 -18.97 2.97 1.77
N PHE A 360 -18.41 3.03 0.54
CA PHE A 360 -18.04 4.27 -0.14
C PHE A 360 -19.27 4.82 -0.89
N GLY A 361 -20.06 5.71 -0.26
CA GLY A 361 -21.14 6.45 -0.88
C GLY A 361 -22.39 5.63 -1.27
N ASP A 362 -23.52 6.32 -1.44
CA ASP A 362 -24.83 5.73 -1.77
C ASP A 362 -25.10 5.61 -3.29
N SER A 363 -24.16 5.99 -4.16
CA SER A 363 -24.36 5.94 -5.62
C SER A 363 -23.85 4.62 -6.18
N GLU A 364 -24.76 3.70 -6.44
CA GLU A 364 -24.50 2.50 -7.24
C GLU A 364 -23.85 2.91 -8.58
N GLY A 365 -22.61 2.49 -8.80
CA GLY A 365 -21.89 2.66 -10.07
C GLY A 365 -20.78 3.70 -10.13
N SER A 366 -20.61 4.57 -9.11
CA SER A 366 -19.53 5.61 -9.13
C SER A 366 -18.18 5.13 -8.64
N TYR A 367 -18.12 4.01 -7.91
CA TYR A 367 -16.86 3.49 -7.34
C TYR A 367 -16.64 2.03 -7.73
N ILE A 368 -15.38 1.68 -7.97
CA ILE A 368 -14.95 0.31 -8.31
C ILE A 368 -15.25 -0.69 -7.17
N ILE A 369 -15.41 -0.19 -5.95
CA ILE A 369 -15.58 -0.99 -4.73
C ILE A 369 -16.72 -0.43 -3.90
N ASN A 370 -17.64 -1.33 -3.54
CA ASN A 370 -18.82 -0.97 -2.75
C ASN A 370 -18.57 -0.89 -1.24
N ALA A 371 -17.54 -1.59 -0.72
CA ALA A 371 -17.24 -1.66 0.71
C ALA A 371 -15.78 -1.33 1.02
N TYR A 372 -15.55 -0.78 2.21
CA TYR A 372 -14.20 -0.44 2.69
C TYR A 372 -13.35 -1.71 2.79
N PRO A 373 -12.19 -1.78 2.10
CA PRO A 373 -11.38 -2.99 2.06
C PRO A 373 -10.70 -3.23 3.41
N VAL A 374 -10.69 -4.48 3.86
CA VAL A 374 -10.03 -4.90 5.11
C VAL A 374 -9.25 -6.19 4.85
N GLY A 375 -7.95 -6.20 5.19
CA GLY A 375 -7.06 -7.35 5.05
C GLY A 375 -6.38 -7.69 6.38
N VAL A 376 -6.76 -8.77 7.04
CA VAL A 376 -6.13 -9.19 8.30
C VAL A 376 -4.85 -9.97 8.02
N ARG A 377 -3.70 -9.47 8.50
CA ARG A 377 -2.40 -10.16 8.44
C ARG A 377 -1.97 -10.61 9.83
N VAL A 378 -1.62 -11.89 9.96
CA VAL A 378 -1.23 -12.49 11.27
C VAL A 378 -0.05 -11.74 11.90
N TRP A 379 0.92 -11.31 11.10
CA TRP A 379 2.09 -10.57 11.61
C TRP A 379 1.74 -9.24 12.25
N ASP A 380 0.75 -8.51 11.70
CA ASP A 380 0.28 -7.25 12.30
C ASP A 380 -0.43 -7.50 13.64
N VAL A 381 -1.21 -8.57 13.74
CA VAL A 381 -1.85 -8.96 15.01
C VAL A 381 -0.80 -9.31 16.07
N VAL A 382 0.23 -10.06 15.69
CA VAL A 382 1.36 -10.40 16.59
C VAL A 382 2.11 -9.12 16.99
N LEU A 383 2.38 -8.21 16.06
CA LEU A 383 3.02 -6.92 16.32
C LEU A 383 2.21 -6.10 17.34
N VAL A 384 0.89 -5.99 17.13
CA VAL A 384 -0.01 -5.29 18.06
C VAL A 384 0.03 -5.94 19.44
N PHE A 385 -0.07 -7.26 19.52
CA PHE A 385 -0.01 -7.98 20.79
C PHE A 385 1.28 -7.69 21.55
N VAL A 386 2.43 -7.81 20.90
CA VAL A 386 3.75 -7.52 21.49
C VAL A 386 3.85 -6.07 21.96
N THR A 387 3.36 -5.13 21.13
CA THR A 387 3.36 -3.70 21.47
C THR A 387 2.53 -3.41 22.72
N VAL A 388 1.31 -3.95 22.79
CA VAL A 388 0.42 -3.74 23.95
C VAL A 388 1.04 -4.30 25.22
N ILE A 389 1.63 -5.49 25.14
CA ILE A 389 2.32 -6.11 26.30
C ILE A 389 3.55 -5.28 26.70
N ALA A 390 4.35 -4.80 25.74
CA ALA A 390 5.53 -3.98 26.01
C ALA A 390 5.16 -2.64 26.67
N VAL A 391 4.22 -1.91 26.07
CA VAL A 391 3.75 -0.62 26.61
C VAL A 391 3.08 -0.80 27.97
N GLY A 392 2.23 -1.81 28.13
CA GLY A 392 1.59 -2.13 29.41
C GLY A 392 2.61 -2.49 30.49
N PHE A 393 3.64 -3.28 30.16
CA PHE A 393 4.71 -3.62 31.09
C PHE A 393 5.51 -2.39 31.55
N LEU A 394 5.87 -1.51 30.60
CA LEU A 394 6.60 -0.27 30.91
C LEU A 394 5.78 0.65 31.82
N SER A 395 4.48 0.76 31.55
CA SER A 395 3.55 1.59 32.35
C SER A 395 3.39 1.09 33.76
N VAL A 396 3.40 -0.22 33.96
CA VAL A 396 3.29 -0.86 35.30
C VAL A 396 4.60 -0.79 36.08
N TRP A 397 5.73 -0.95 35.41
CA TRP A 397 7.05 -1.07 36.03
C TRP A 397 7.43 0.16 36.85
N TYR A 398 7.16 1.38 36.35
CA TYR A 398 7.54 2.63 36.98
C TYR A 398 6.79 2.87 38.30
N PRO A 399 5.43 2.86 38.37
CA PRO A 399 4.70 3.13 39.63
C PRO A 399 4.92 2.05 40.69
N VAL A 400 4.94 0.79 40.29
CA VAL A 400 5.14 -0.32 41.24
C VAL A 400 6.51 -0.22 41.91
N ARG A 401 7.57 0.07 41.14
CA ARG A 401 8.91 0.18 41.71
C ARG A 401 9.07 1.37 42.66
N ARG A 402 8.36 2.48 42.41
CA ARG A 402 8.46 3.71 43.21
C ARG A 402 7.56 3.67 44.47
N LEU A 403 6.31 3.23 44.29
CA LEU A 403 5.31 3.21 45.37
C LEU A 403 5.55 2.05 46.34
N SER A 404 5.85 0.85 45.85
CA SER A 404 6.15 -0.31 46.69
C SER A 404 7.29 -0.01 47.68
N ARG A 405 8.40 0.61 47.24
CA ARG A 405 9.53 1.01 48.09
C ARG A 405 9.15 2.04 49.14
N LYS A 406 8.19 2.93 48.86
CA LYS A 406 7.78 3.97 49.79
C LYS A 406 6.91 3.43 50.93
N TYR A 407 6.09 2.43 50.67
CA TYR A 407 5.15 1.87 51.66
C TYR A 407 5.67 0.62 52.35
N THR A 408 6.79 0.05 51.90
CA THR A 408 7.45 -1.08 52.59
C THR A 408 8.60 -0.63 53.49
N LYS A 409 9.06 0.66 53.48
CA LYS A 409 10.14 1.18 54.34
C LYS A 409 9.65 1.80 55.64
N ASN A 410 8.35 2.01 55.84
CA ASN A 410 7.71 2.42 57.09
C ASN A 410 6.87 1.24 57.60
#